data_c015b9d112a0fbcb755c2efcd618e711
#
_entry.id   c015b9d112a0fbcb755c2efcd618e711
#
_cell.length_a   1.000
_cell.length_b   1.000
_cell.length_c   1.000
_cell.angle_alpha   90.00
_cell.angle_beta   90.00
_cell.angle_gamma   90.00
#
_symmetry.space_group_name_H-M   'P 1'
#
loop_
_entity.id
_entity.type
_entity.pdbx_description
1 polymer ?
#
loop_
_entity_poly.entity_id
_entity_poly.type
_entity_poly.pdbx_seq_one_letter_code
_entity_poly.pdbx_strand_id
1 'polypeptide(L)'
;MSLSVKFGGLGICVTAVVSFACGSVITAHLTRLQEVKADSNRVFELMVYHTEPGKVPSLESLFKDVSKLQTQHGLNTVGYWVPNDDSSAWKDTFIYLIAHSTQDDAKKNWDALHADPAFLPYRNAAVPLIKKVNGVFEVDEVFMRPADFSAMK
;
A
#
# COMPACT_ATOMS: atom_id res chain seq x y z
N MET A 1 -64.11 -18.41 38.13
CA MET A 1 -64.01 -17.08 38.80
C MET A 1 -63.32 -16.13 37.82
N SER A 2 -64.12 -15.28 37.24
CA SER A 2 -63.71 -14.31 36.19
C SER A 2 -63.13 -13.07 36.86
N LEU A 3 -62.05 -12.54 36.39
CA LEU A 3 -61.70 -11.16 36.61
C LEU A 3 -61.25 -10.54 35.31
N SER A 4 -62.14 -9.76 34.75
CA SER A 4 -61.93 -8.86 33.63
C SER A 4 -61.29 -7.57 34.17
N VAL A 5 -60.17 -7.14 33.58
CA VAL A 5 -59.71 -5.78 33.74
C VAL A 5 -59.59 -5.17 32.37
N LYS A 6 -60.48 -4.27 32.05
CA LYS A 6 -60.41 -3.31 30.96
C LYS A 6 -59.44 -2.21 31.35
N PHE A 7 -58.45 -1.93 30.51
CA PHE A 7 -57.83 -0.61 30.44
C PHE A 7 -57.89 -0.12 29.02
N GLY A 8 -58.69 0.87 28.79
CA GLY A 8 -58.68 1.70 27.64
C GLY A 8 -57.54 2.72 27.77
N GLY A 9 -56.99 3.08 26.65
CA GLY A 9 -55.96 4.09 26.57
C GLY A 9 -55.43 4.16 25.14
N LEU A 10 -56.15 4.89 24.32
CA LEU A 10 -55.70 5.34 23.03
C LEU A 10 -54.52 6.31 23.20
N GLY A 11 -53.45 6.07 22.48
CA GLY A 11 -52.41 7.09 22.37
C GLY A 11 -51.05 6.63 22.91
N ILE A 12 -50.28 6.01 22.06
CA ILE A 12 -48.81 6.06 21.95
C ILE A 12 -48.43 5.06 20.82
N CYS A 13 -48.45 5.53 19.60
CA CYS A 13 -47.88 4.76 18.52
C CYS A 13 -47.51 5.62 17.29
N VAL A 14 -46.88 6.78 17.52
CA VAL A 14 -46.39 7.60 16.38
C VAL A 14 -44.97 8.12 16.58
N THR A 15 -44.31 7.87 17.71
CA THR A 15 -42.99 8.46 17.99
C THR A 15 -41.81 7.50 17.86
N ALA A 16 -42.01 6.22 17.50
CA ALA A 16 -40.92 5.23 17.43
C ALA A 16 -40.31 5.04 16.05
N VAL A 17 -40.90 5.55 14.96
CA VAL A 17 -40.43 5.26 13.61
C VAL A 17 -39.45 6.31 13.08
N VAL A 18 -39.42 7.51 13.62
CA VAL A 18 -38.53 8.59 13.12
C VAL A 18 -37.11 8.51 13.70
N SER A 19 -36.93 7.85 14.84
CA SER A 19 -35.59 7.77 15.47
C SER A 19 -34.65 6.73 14.85
N PHE A 20 -35.17 5.75 14.08
CA PHE A 20 -34.33 4.70 13.49
C PHE A 20 -33.66 5.10 12.19
N ALA A 21 -34.25 6.01 11.42
CA ALA A 21 -33.68 6.46 10.15
C ALA A 21 -32.52 7.45 10.32
N CYS A 22 -32.53 8.24 11.40
CA CYS A 22 -31.48 9.24 11.65
C CYS A 22 -30.20 8.62 12.24
N GLY A 23 -30.33 7.53 13.01
CA GLY A 23 -29.19 6.82 13.62
C GLY A 23 -28.29 6.12 12.60
N SER A 24 -28.90 5.56 11.55
CA SER A 24 -28.13 4.80 10.53
C SER A 24 -27.24 5.69 9.65
N VAL A 25 -27.67 6.90 9.34
CA VAL A 25 -26.89 7.84 8.53
C VAL A 25 -25.71 8.42 9.32
N ILE A 26 -25.91 8.70 10.60
CA ILE A 26 -24.83 9.22 11.46
C ILE A 26 -23.76 8.15 11.72
N THR A 27 -24.18 6.89 11.89
CA THR A 27 -23.23 5.79 12.12
C THR A 27 -22.38 5.52 10.87
N ALA A 28 -22.97 5.59 9.67
CA ALA A 28 -22.22 5.40 8.43
C ALA A 28 -21.20 6.55 8.18
N HIS A 29 -21.54 7.78 8.54
CA HIS A 29 -20.60 8.90 8.45
C HIS A 29 -19.47 8.83 9.49
N LEU A 30 -19.76 8.40 10.71
CA LEU A 30 -18.75 8.23 11.76
C LEU A 30 -17.78 7.09 11.43
N THR A 31 -18.27 6.00 10.84
CA THR A 31 -17.40 4.88 10.40
C THR A 31 -16.46 5.32 9.28
N ARG A 32 -16.92 6.14 8.33
CA ARG A 32 -16.04 6.71 7.30
C ARG A 32 -14.97 7.66 7.84
N LEU A 33 -15.27 8.41 8.90
CA LEU A 33 -14.29 9.32 9.52
C LEU A 33 -13.26 8.57 10.39
N GLN A 34 -13.58 7.37 10.86
CA GLN A 34 -12.62 6.53 11.59
C GLN A 34 -11.66 5.77 10.67
N GLU A 35 -12.09 5.36 9.47
CA GLU A 35 -11.19 4.72 8.49
C GLU A 35 -10.09 5.66 7.98
N VAL A 36 -10.33 6.96 7.91
CA VAL A 36 -9.31 7.94 7.49
C VAL A 36 -8.24 8.19 8.56
N LYS A 37 -8.47 7.81 9.81
CA LYS A 37 -7.55 8.11 10.93
C LYS A 37 -6.56 6.99 11.26
N ALA A 38 -6.68 5.81 10.65
CA ALA A 38 -5.89 4.63 11.01
C ALA A 38 -4.53 4.54 10.31
N ASP A 39 -4.20 5.45 9.39
CA ASP A 39 -3.06 5.25 8.46
C ASP A 39 -1.93 6.29 8.59
N SER A 40 -1.88 7.05 9.69
CA SER A 40 -0.92 8.16 9.85
C SER A 40 0.52 7.73 10.15
N ASN A 41 0.80 6.44 10.26
CA ASN A 41 2.14 5.91 10.60
C ASN A 41 2.81 5.11 9.48
N ARG A 42 2.26 5.11 8.28
CA ARG A 42 2.90 4.41 7.16
C ARG A 42 4.26 4.99 6.85
N VAL A 43 5.18 4.09 6.59
CA VAL A 43 6.50 4.41 6.06
C VAL A 43 6.52 4.01 4.59
N PHE A 44 7.02 4.90 3.76
CA PHE A 44 7.19 4.64 2.34
C PHE A 44 8.66 4.43 2.03
N GLU A 45 8.96 3.42 1.23
CA GLU A 45 10.29 3.12 0.75
C GLU A 45 10.33 3.36 -0.76
N LEU A 46 11.10 4.38 -1.16
CA LEU A 46 11.39 4.67 -2.56
C LEU A 46 12.62 3.88 -2.98
N MET A 47 12.47 3.13 -4.07
CA MET A 47 13.55 2.40 -4.70
C MET A 47 13.81 2.96 -6.11
N VAL A 48 15.05 3.35 -6.37
CA VAL A 48 15.49 3.82 -7.70
C VAL A 48 16.62 2.92 -8.17
N TYR A 49 16.34 2.09 -9.15
CA TYR A 49 17.31 1.22 -9.78
C TYR A 49 17.92 1.93 -11.00
N HIS A 50 19.23 2.14 -11.00
CA HIS A 50 19.94 2.61 -12.17
C HIS A 50 20.32 1.41 -13.03
N THR A 51 19.84 1.38 -14.27
CA THR A 51 20.09 0.26 -15.18
C THR A 51 21.30 0.51 -16.07
N GLU A 52 21.87 -0.57 -16.59
CA GLU A 52 22.73 -0.45 -17.76
C GLU A 52 21.95 0.20 -18.93
N PRO A 53 22.61 0.94 -19.82
CA PRO A 53 21.92 1.66 -20.89
C PRO A 53 20.97 0.77 -21.69
N GLY A 54 19.71 1.21 -21.82
CA GLY A 54 18.65 0.51 -22.56
C GLY A 54 18.11 -0.75 -21.88
N LYS A 55 18.42 -1.02 -20.61
CA LYS A 55 17.94 -2.21 -19.88
C LYS A 55 16.65 -1.99 -19.07
N VAL A 56 16.13 -0.78 -19.03
CA VAL A 56 14.85 -0.48 -18.35
C VAL A 56 13.72 -1.41 -18.79
N PRO A 57 13.45 -1.66 -20.10
CA PRO A 57 12.37 -2.56 -20.51
C PRO A 57 12.56 -4.01 -20.05
N SER A 58 13.83 -4.47 -19.98
CA SER A 58 14.13 -5.82 -19.47
C SER A 58 13.89 -5.93 -17.98
N LEU A 59 14.27 -4.90 -17.20
CA LEU A 59 14.03 -4.85 -15.77
C LEU A 59 12.54 -4.73 -15.47
N GLU A 60 11.80 -3.89 -16.19
CA GLU A 60 10.35 -3.76 -16.10
C GLU A 60 9.64 -5.10 -16.33
N SER A 61 10.07 -5.83 -17.39
CA SER A 61 9.52 -7.16 -17.68
C SER A 61 9.76 -8.15 -16.54
N LEU A 62 10.96 -8.14 -15.95
CA LEU A 62 11.32 -8.97 -14.80
C LEU A 62 10.44 -8.67 -13.60
N PHE A 63 10.18 -7.38 -13.33
CA PHE A 63 9.39 -6.95 -12.18
C PHE A 63 7.90 -7.30 -12.27
N LYS A 64 7.36 -7.61 -13.45
CA LYS A 64 5.98 -8.14 -13.58
C LYS A 64 5.77 -9.43 -12.80
N ASP A 65 6.80 -10.26 -12.70
CA ASP A 65 6.74 -11.51 -11.93
C ASP A 65 7.26 -11.32 -10.49
N VAL A 66 8.34 -10.55 -10.31
CA VAL A 66 8.87 -10.19 -8.98
C VAL A 66 7.81 -9.51 -8.12
N SER A 67 6.96 -8.65 -8.69
CA SER A 67 5.90 -7.94 -7.95
C SER A 67 4.93 -8.86 -7.24
N LYS A 68 4.62 -10.02 -7.83
CA LYS A 68 3.74 -11.02 -7.22
C LYS A 68 4.41 -11.64 -5.99
N LEU A 69 5.69 -11.94 -6.10
CA LEU A 69 6.47 -12.52 -5.01
C LEU A 69 6.69 -11.49 -3.89
N GLN A 70 6.97 -10.23 -4.24
CA GLN A 70 7.03 -9.12 -3.27
C GLN A 70 5.73 -9.02 -2.46
N THR A 71 4.57 -9.04 -3.13
CA THR A 71 3.26 -8.98 -2.45
C THR A 71 3.04 -10.17 -1.51
N GLN A 72 3.46 -11.38 -1.89
CA GLN A 72 3.37 -12.57 -1.02
C GLN A 72 4.18 -12.43 0.26
N HIS A 73 5.28 -11.66 0.22
CA HIS A 73 6.13 -11.36 1.37
C HIS A 73 5.77 -10.04 2.06
N GLY A 74 4.60 -9.44 1.77
CA GLY A 74 4.11 -8.24 2.43
C GLY A 74 4.76 -6.94 1.96
N LEU A 75 5.50 -6.96 0.84
CA LEU A 75 6.02 -5.75 0.20
C LEU A 75 4.91 -5.15 -0.69
N ASN A 76 4.12 -4.25 -0.12
CA ASN A 76 2.95 -3.68 -0.78
C ASN A 76 3.35 -2.49 -1.66
N THR A 77 3.65 -2.76 -2.92
CA THR A 77 4.04 -1.72 -3.88
C THR A 77 2.87 -0.83 -4.25
N VAL A 78 3.07 0.47 -4.10
CA VAL A 78 2.12 1.53 -4.48
C VAL A 78 2.08 1.69 -5.99
N GLY A 79 3.23 1.59 -6.66
CA GLY A 79 3.34 1.68 -8.10
C GLY A 79 4.78 1.54 -8.58
N TYR A 80 4.91 1.41 -9.90
CA TYR A 80 6.16 1.34 -10.64
C TYR A 80 6.17 2.43 -11.71
N TRP A 81 7.32 3.05 -11.94
CA TRP A 81 7.48 4.12 -12.92
C TRP A 81 8.76 3.94 -13.72
N VAL A 82 8.68 4.33 -14.97
CA VAL A 82 9.82 4.52 -15.88
C VAL A 82 9.79 5.95 -16.41
N PRO A 83 10.92 6.59 -16.65
CA PRO A 83 10.95 7.91 -17.26
C PRO A 83 10.28 7.92 -18.62
N ASN A 84 9.53 8.97 -18.92
CA ASN A 84 8.84 9.15 -20.20
C ASN A 84 9.65 9.96 -21.22
N ASP A 85 10.88 10.34 -20.87
CA ASP A 85 11.75 11.20 -21.68
C ASP A 85 13.16 10.63 -21.73
N ASP A 86 13.56 10.18 -22.93
CA ASP A 86 14.89 9.63 -23.18
C ASP A 86 16.01 10.68 -23.09
N SER A 87 15.70 11.97 -23.13
CA SER A 87 16.64 13.06 -22.93
C SER A 87 16.97 13.33 -21.46
N SER A 88 16.15 12.79 -20.55
CA SER A 88 16.33 12.94 -19.12
C SER A 88 17.59 12.23 -18.61
N ALA A 89 18.24 12.81 -17.61
CA ALA A 89 19.29 12.15 -16.84
C ALA A 89 18.79 10.87 -16.12
N TRP A 90 17.47 10.70 -16.02
CA TRP A 90 16.79 9.56 -15.39
C TRP A 90 16.41 8.45 -16.38
N LYS A 91 16.69 8.60 -17.68
CA LYS A 91 16.22 7.70 -18.74
C LYS A 91 16.52 6.21 -18.50
N ASP A 92 17.61 5.91 -17.82
CA ASP A 92 18.04 4.55 -17.50
C ASP A 92 17.71 4.17 -16.04
N THR A 93 16.57 4.66 -15.51
CA THR A 93 16.11 4.31 -14.16
C THR A 93 14.78 3.57 -14.16
N PHE A 94 14.62 2.66 -13.19
CA PHE A 94 13.38 2.00 -12.87
C PHE A 94 13.03 2.30 -11.41
N ILE A 95 11.85 2.88 -11.17
CA ILE A 95 11.47 3.45 -9.89
C ILE A 95 10.24 2.72 -9.36
N TYR A 96 10.21 2.43 -8.07
CA TYR A 96 8.99 1.97 -7.41
C TYR A 96 8.91 2.43 -5.96
N LEU A 97 7.69 2.46 -5.45
CA LEU A 97 7.37 2.91 -4.11
C LEU A 97 6.65 1.79 -3.38
N ILE A 98 7.11 1.44 -2.19
CA ILE A 98 6.49 0.45 -1.32
C ILE A 98 5.91 1.16 -0.11
N ALA A 99 4.73 0.72 0.35
CA ALA A 99 4.13 1.16 1.59
C ALA A 99 4.28 0.07 2.67
N HIS A 100 4.82 0.44 3.82
CA HIS A 100 5.00 -0.42 4.98
C HIS A 100 4.24 0.12 6.18
N SER A 101 3.83 -0.75 7.10
CA SER A 101 3.27 -0.32 8.38
C SER A 101 4.33 0.32 9.26
N THR A 102 5.54 -0.25 9.27
CA THR A 102 6.72 0.27 10.00
C THR A 102 8.00 -0.04 9.22
N GLN A 103 9.10 0.60 9.59
CA GLN A 103 10.42 0.29 9.02
C GLN A 103 10.92 -1.10 9.45
N ASP A 104 10.55 -1.57 10.63
CA ASP A 104 10.87 -2.93 11.08
C ASP A 104 10.13 -3.98 10.25
N ASP A 105 8.86 -3.73 9.89
CA ASP A 105 8.11 -4.59 8.98
C ASP A 105 8.76 -4.61 7.58
N ALA A 106 9.22 -3.47 7.08
CA ALA A 106 9.96 -3.41 5.82
C ALA A 106 11.15 -4.36 5.85
N LYS A 107 12.02 -4.23 6.87
CA LYS A 107 13.19 -5.09 7.02
C LYS A 107 12.81 -6.57 7.08
N LYS A 108 11.82 -6.93 7.91
CA LYS A 108 11.35 -8.31 8.05
C LYS A 108 10.85 -8.89 6.71
N ASN A 109 10.09 -8.11 5.95
CA ASN A 109 9.51 -8.52 4.69
C ASN A 109 10.59 -8.69 3.60
N TRP A 110 11.57 -7.79 3.56
CA TRP A 110 12.75 -7.92 2.69
C TRP A 110 13.59 -9.15 3.03
N ASP A 111 13.87 -9.38 4.31
CA ASP A 111 14.61 -10.55 4.77
C ASP A 111 13.88 -11.85 4.36
N ALA A 112 12.55 -11.89 4.49
CA ALA A 112 11.73 -13.04 4.09
C ALA A 112 11.76 -13.26 2.57
N LEU A 113 11.65 -12.21 1.75
CA LEU A 113 11.77 -12.31 0.29
C LEU A 113 13.16 -12.81 -0.11
N HIS A 114 14.21 -12.27 0.48
CA HIS A 114 15.59 -12.64 0.15
C HIS A 114 15.92 -14.09 0.54
N ALA A 115 15.26 -14.62 1.55
CA ALA A 115 15.40 -16.01 1.99
C ALA A 115 14.59 -17.00 1.14
N ASP A 116 13.64 -16.52 0.34
CA ASP A 116 12.80 -17.38 -0.50
C ASP A 116 13.61 -17.94 -1.70
N PRO A 117 13.74 -19.27 -1.85
CA PRO A 117 14.40 -19.86 -3.02
C PRO A 117 13.76 -19.45 -4.35
N ALA A 118 12.46 -19.15 -4.38
CA ALA A 118 11.76 -18.69 -5.56
C ALA A 118 12.24 -17.32 -6.04
N PHE A 119 12.83 -16.50 -5.16
CA PHE A 119 13.39 -15.19 -5.52
C PHE A 119 14.76 -15.29 -6.21
N LEU A 120 15.53 -16.35 -5.97
CA LEU A 120 16.90 -16.49 -6.46
C LEU A 120 17.03 -16.35 -7.99
N PRO A 121 16.18 -16.97 -8.84
CA PRO A 121 16.24 -16.81 -10.29
C PRO A 121 16.06 -15.35 -10.72
N TYR A 122 15.14 -14.63 -10.10
CA TYR A 122 14.87 -13.22 -10.41
C TYR A 122 16.05 -12.31 -10.01
N ARG A 123 16.60 -12.54 -8.81
CA ARG A 123 17.80 -11.83 -8.37
C ARG A 123 18.97 -12.03 -9.34
N ASN A 124 19.20 -13.25 -9.79
CA ASN A 124 20.27 -13.56 -10.73
C ASN A 124 20.02 -12.92 -12.13
N ALA A 125 18.77 -12.90 -12.57
CA ALA A 125 18.38 -12.27 -13.83
C ALA A 125 18.51 -10.73 -13.78
N ALA A 126 18.35 -10.12 -12.61
CA ALA A 126 18.51 -8.66 -12.41
C ALA A 126 19.99 -8.21 -12.45
N VAL A 127 20.92 -9.07 -12.07
CA VAL A 127 22.37 -8.75 -11.96
C VAL A 127 22.96 -8.08 -13.22
N PRO A 128 22.73 -8.58 -14.46
CA PRO A 128 23.26 -7.97 -15.67
C PRO A 128 22.47 -6.74 -16.14
N LEU A 129 21.35 -6.41 -15.50
CA LEU A 129 20.47 -5.30 -15.89
C LEU A 129 20.76 -4.04 -15.09
N ILE A 130 21.27 -4.18 -13.85
CA ILE A 130 21.50 -3.09 -12.92
C ILE A 130 22.95 -2.63 -13.04
N LYS A 131 23.12 -1.33 -13.21
CA LYS A 131 24.43 -0.69 -13.27
C LYS A 131 25.21 -0.90 -11.98
N LYS A 132 26.52 -1.02 -12.09
CA LYS A 132 27.44 -1.13 -10.97
C LYS A 132 28.46 0.00 -10.98
N VAL A 133 28.68 0.59 -9.82
CA VAL A 133 29.75 1.53 -9.57
C VAL A 133 30.70 0.89 -8.55
N ASN A 134 31.97 0.73 -8.91
CA ASN A 134 32.97 0.05 -8.08
C ASN A 134 32.56 -1.36 -7.59
N GLY A 135 31.80 -2.09 -8.43
CA GLY A 135 31.32 -3.45 -8.12
C GLY A 135 30.04 -3.51 -7.27
N VAL A 136 29.53 -2.37 -6.81
CA VAL A 136 28.29 -2.25 -6.04
C VAL A 136 27.15 -1.86 -6.96
N PHE A 137 25.97 -2.47 -6.81
CA PHE A 137 24.77 -2.07 -7.55
C PHE A 137 24.39 -0.62 -7.23
N GLU A 138 24.10 0.15 -8.26
CA GLU A 138 23.62 1.53 -8.14
C GLU A 138 22.10 1.49 -7.95
N VAL A 139 21.70 1.44 -6.69
CA VAL A 139 20.30 1.45 -6.25
C VAL A 139 20.18 2.46 -5.10
N ASP A 140 19.31 3.45 -5.29
CA ASP A 140 18.96 4.37 -4.20
C ASP A 140 17.75 3.82 -3.45
N GLU A 141 17.86 3.78 -2.12
CA GLU A 141 16.81 3.39 -1.20
C GLU A 141 16.57 4.53 -0.22
N VAL A 142 15.33 5.01 -0.13
CA VAL A 142 14.97 6.13 0.74
C VAL A 142 13.70 5.82 1.50
N PHE A 143 13.78 5.76 2.83
CA PHE A 143 12.61 5.71 3.69
C PHE A 143 12.03 7.10 3.92
N MET A 144 10.73 7.24 3.75
CA MET A 144 10.00 8.50 3.81
C MET A 144 8.78 8.37 4.70
N ARG A 145 8.42 9.44 5.39
CA ARG A 145 7.10 9.61 6.00
C ARG A 145 6.28 10.59 5.18
N PRO A 146 4.96 10.42 5.10
CA PRO A 146 4.11 11.43 4.48
C PRO A 146 4.23 12.78 5.18
N ALA A 147 4.21 13.87 4.44
CA ALA A 147 3.99 15.18 5.01
C ALA A 147 2.55 15.32 5.52
N ASP A 148 2.32 16.19 6.49
CA ASP A 148 1.01 16.34 7.14
C ASP A 148 -0.13 16.68 6.15
N PHE A 149 0.19 17.37 5.07
CA PHE A 149 -0.73 17.75 4.00
C PHE A 149 -0.74 16.76 2.82
N SER A 150 -0.01 15.63 2.90
CA SER A 150 0.01 14.62 1.83
C SER A 150 -1.35 13.94 1.71
N ALA A 151 -1.82 13.76 0.48
CA ALA A 151 -3.02 12.97 0.18
C ALA A 151 -2.78 11.46 0.37
N MET A 152 -1.52 11.02 0.23
CA MET A 152 -1.08 9.65 0.48
C MET A 152 -0.55 9.56 1.91
N LYS A 153 -1.16 8.70 2.69
CA LYS A 153 -0.83 8.48 4.11
C LYS A 153 -0.57 7.00 4.35
#